data_1267d94f047f266cddacb8561c6115c8
#
_entry.id   1267d94f047f266cddacb8561c6115c8
#
_cell.length_a   1.000
_cell.length_b   1.000
_cell.length_c   1.000
_cell.angle_alpha   90.00
_cell.angle_beta   90.00
_cell.angle_gamma   90.00
#
_symmetry.space_group_name_H-M   'P 1'
#
loop_
_entity.id
_entity.type
_entity.pdbx_description
1 polymer ?
#
loop_
_entity_poly.entity_id
_entity_poly.type
_entity_poly.pdbx_seq_one_letter_code
_entity_poly.pdbx_strand_id
1 'polypeptide(L)'
;MKTYYSFIFLILFLFSCSDEIEVIKQPFSPVSAINETPTYRTKENAIIEVENFIKNDGSSTRISSTNYVINNEVYYYRDTVTQKNNPSFYIANADNGNGYAIVSASPNTTPIIAYSETGNLLLSDTLRYKELSFFFNLIQKYISNTDKYKTEFEIEGTSSEVPQTRHRLPHYEKRPREWKETERIQPLISVKWGQRSPYNNAAPLIQGQRALTGCVATATAQVMSYHEKPSGYNGVTYNWAEMKKNPNSPAVAHLFRNIGDLVKMDWGIDASGAKRKNIPECFEKMGYRKPGNPQAYSQWDVITSIKAKCPVIICGNSVKKSIIGIKYYKNGHVWVSDGYFQRERQVDVYRKGSDKVHHSYTEKENYLHLNWGWDGFSNGYYLAGIFNGGDGPSFPSSRAAGKGNFPYNVEIIPYINIIKK
;
A
#
# COMPACT_ATOMS: atom_id res chain seq x y z
N MET A 1 -13.43 56.32 40.15
CA MET A 1 -13.37 54.85 39.90
C MET A 1 -13.08 54.64 38.43
N LYS A 2 -11.86 54.26 38.09
CA LYS A 2 -11.40 53.94 36.70
C LYS A 2 -11.35 52.45 36.53
N THR A 3 -12.22 51.93 35.71
CA THR A 3 -12.26 50.51 35.30
C THR A 3 -11.28 50.31 34.14
N TYR A 4 -10.24 49.51 34.36
CA TYR A 4 -9.33 49.07 33.30
C TYR A 4 -9.89 47.81 32.62
N TYR A 5 -10.18 47.89 31.32
CA TYR A 5 -10.43 46.75 30.47
C TYR A 5 -9.10 46.23 29.96
N SER A 6 -8.73 45.01 30.38
CA SER A 6 -7.57 44.31 29.89
C SER A 6 -7.96 43.59 28.59
N PHE A 7 -7.46 44.08 27.45
CA PHE A 7 -7.58 43.43 26.16
C PHE A 7 -6.48 42.33 26.09
N ILE A 8 -6.89 41.08 26.19
CA ILE A 8 -6.01 39.95 25.88
C ILE A 8 -5.98 39.78 24.38
N PHE A 9 -4.89 40.21 23.74
CA PHE A 9 -4.58 39.94 22.33
C PHE A 9 -4.16 38.48 22.19
N LEU A 10 -5.07 37.65 21.70
CA LEU A 10 -4.75 36.24 21.31
C LEU A 10 -4.04 36.28 19.97
N ILE A 11 -2.70 36.25 20.01
CA ILE A 11 -1.87 36.10 18.80
C ILE A 11 -1.98 34.68 18.33
N LEU A 12 -2.80 34.43 17.30
CA LEU A 12 -2.81 33.20 16.51
C LEU A 12 -1.54 33.17 15.66
N PHE A 13 -0.49 32.52 16.16
CA PHE A 13 0.63 32.09 15.31
C PHE A 13 0.14 31.02 14.36
N LEU A 14 -0.10 31.40 13.12
CA LEU A 14 -0.22 30.49 12.00
C LEU A 14 1.18 29.96 11.70
N PHE A 15 1.58 28.88 12.37
CA PHE A 15 2.70 28.10 11.91
C PHE A 15 2.26 27.32 10.67
N SER A 16 2.55 27.90 9.51
CA SER A 16 2.68 27.15 8.27
C SER A 16 3.94 26.30 8.39
N CYS A 17 3.82 25.07 8.90
CA CYS A 17 4.88 24.08 8.76
C CYS A 17 4.83 23.55 7.33
N SER A 18 5.62 24.14 6.46
CA SER A 18 6.17 23.46 5.30
C SER A 18 7.21 22.48 5.85
N ASP A 19 6.85 21.22 6.06
CA ASP A 19 7.84 20.18 6.26
C ASP A 19 8.58 20.02 4.92
N GLU A 20 9.71 20.71 4.79
CA GLU A 20 10.69 20.47 3.74
C GLU A 20 11.16 19.01 3.87
N ILE A 21 10.89 18.23 2.82
CA ILE A 21 11.55 16.93 2.65
C ILE A 21 13.01 17.25 2.36
N GLU A 22 13.88 17.13 3.37
CA GLU A 22 15.32 17.17 3.14
C GLU A 22 15.69 16.06 2.16
N VAL A 23 15.92 16.46 0.93
CA VAL A 23 16.59 15.63 -0.08
C VAL A 23 18.03 15.46 0.40
N ILE A 24 18.32 14.29 0.94
CA ILE A 24 19.66 13.96 1.44
C ILE A 24 20.59 13.94 0.24
N LYS A 25 21.36 15.02 0.10
CA LYS A 25 22.53 15.10 -0.79
C LYS A 25 23.65 14.25 -0.21
N GLN A 26 24.25 13.43 -1.04
CA GLN A 26 25.47 12.63 -0.86
C GLN A 26 26.71 13.48 -0.52
N PRO A 27 27.91 12.94 -0.28
CA PRO A 27 28.40 11.56 -0.29
C PRO A 27 29.33 11.23 0.90
N PHE A 28 29.61 9.97 1.13
CA PHE A 28 30.81 9.58 1.90
C PHE A 28 31.62 8.53 1.14
N SER A 29 32.93 8.75 1.14
CA SER A 29 33.97 7.91 0.57
C SER A 29 34.13 6.57 1.31
N PRO A 30 34.67 5.52 0.69
CA PRO A 30 34.63 4.16 1.21
C PRO A 30 35.65 3.97 2.34
N VAL A 31 35.18 3.46 3.47
CA VAL A 31 36.02 2.84 4.49
C VAL A 31 36.21 1.37 4.13
N SER A 32 37.45 0.92 4.20
CA SER A 32 37.98 -0.38 3.87
C SER A 32 37.14 -1.57 4.29
N ALA A 33 36.99 -2.52 3.36
CA ALA A 33 36.24 -3.75 3.47
C ALA A 33 36.76 -4.66 4.60
N ILE A 34 35.90 -4.86 5.61
CA ILE A 34 35.88 -6.08 6.39
C ILE A 34 34.89 -6.99 5.67
N ASN A 35 35.32 -8.22 5.29
CA ASN A 35 34.49 -9.25 4.66
C ASN A 35 33.44 -9.79 5.63
N GLU A 36 32.46 -8.95 6.01
CA GLU A 36 31.23 -9.42 6.65
C GLU A 36 30.21 -9.73 5.55
N THR A 37 29.65 -10.93 5.57
CA THR A 37 28.50 -11.28 4.72
C THR A 37 27.41 -10.22 4.93
N PRO A 38 26.90 -9.61 3.84
CA PRO A 38 25.92 -8.52 3.98
C PRO A 38 24.70 -9.03 4.76
N THR A 39 24.31 -8.29 5.79
CA THR A 39 23.13 -8.58 6.61
C THR A 39 21.82 -8.20 5.88
N TYR A 40 21.88 -7.86 4.60
CA TYR A 40 20.77 -7.44 3.76
C TYR A 40 20.92 -8.01 2.34
N ARG A 41 19.82 -8.06 1.59
CA ARG A 41 19.80 -8.45 0.17
C ARG A 41 20.51 -7.38 -0.65
N THR A 42 21.52 -7.77 -1.45
CA THR A 42 22.25 -6.85 -2.33
C THR A 42 21.39 -6.45 -3.53
N LYS A 43 21.83 -5.45 -4.32
CA LYS A 43 21.15 -5.04 -5.55
C LYS A 43 21.06 -6.16 -6.57
N GLU A 44 22.15 -6.91 -6.74
CA GLU A 44 22.23 -8.05 -7.65
C GLU A 44 21.23 -9.13 -7.25
N ASN A 45 21.19 -9.47 -5.95
CA ASN A 45 20.21 -10.42 -5.44
C ASN A 45 18.78 -9.90 -5.55
N ALA A 46 18.57 -8.57 -5.41
CA ALA A 46 17.24 -7.97 -5.60
C ALA A 46 16.75 -8.10 -7.04
N ILE A 47 17.62 -7.91 -8.03
CA ILE A 47 17.27 -8.12 -9.45
C ILE A 47 16.95 -9.60 -9.72
N ILE A 48 17.76 -10.52 -9.19
CA ILE A 48 17.50 -11.97 -9.32
C ILE A 48 16.11 -12.33 -8.75
N GLU A 49 15.71 -11.71 -7.64
CA GLU A 49 14.38 -11.93 -7.06
C GLU A 49 13.25 -11.40 -7.97
N VAL A 50 13.44 -10.27 -8.63
CA VAL A 50 12.49 -9.75 -9.63
C VAL A 50 12.35 -10.70 -10.79
N GLU A 51 13.47 -11.14 -11.36
CA GLU A 51 13.48 -12.08 -12.49
C GLU A 51 12.81 -13.41 -12.14
N ASN A 52 13.12 -13.97 -10.97
CA ASN A 52 12.49 -15.19 -10.50
C ASN A 52 10.98 -15.00 -10.25
N PHE A 53 10.58 -13.85 -9.74
CA PHE A 53 9.17 -13.54 -9.54
C PHE A 53 8.40 -13.53 -10.86
N ILE A 54 8.95 -12.87 -11.87
CA ILE A 54 8.33 -12.74 -13.19
C ILE A 54 8.28 -14.06 -13.94
N LYS A 55 9.38 -14.86 -13.90
CA LYS A 55 9.41 -16.19 -14.54
C LYS A 55 8.34 -17.14 -14.01
N ASN A 56 8.02 -17.03 -12.74
CA ASN A 56 7.03 -17.87 -12.05
C ASN A 56 5.61 -17.28 -12.06
N ASP A 57 5.43 -16.09 -12.64
CA ASP A 57 4.12 -15.52 -12.90
C ASP A 57 3.55 -16.13 -14.19
N GLY A 58 2.42 -16.85 -14.08
CA GLY A 58 1.80 -17.59 -15.19
C GLY A 58 1.38 -16.71 -16.40
N SER A 59 1.62 -15.40 -16.36
CA SER A 59 1.39 -14.46 -17.47
C SER A 59 2.53 -14.42 -18.50
N SER A 60 3.55 -15.27 -18.38
CA SER A 60 4.90 -15.16 -18.95
C SER A 60 5.05 -15.34 -20.46
N THR A 61 4.07 -15.12 -21.30
CA THR A 61 4.28 -15.12 -22.75
C THR A 61 4.96 -13.83 -23.29
N ARG A 62 5.22 -12.83 -22.47
CA ARG A 62 5.72 -11.51 -22.93
C ARG A 62 7.05 -11.02 -22.33
N ILE A 63 7.64 -11.69 -21.32
CA ILE A 63 8.70 -11.04 -20.50
C ILE A 63 10.07 -11.74 -20.58
N SER A 64 10.35 -12.55 -21.61
CA SER A 64 11.65 -13.22 -21.74
C SER A 64 12.85 -12.31 -22.08
N SER A 65 12.64 -10.99 -22.24
CA SER A 65 13.71 -10.05 -22.64
C SER A 65 13.72 -8.71 -21.89
N THR A 66 12.93 -8.54 -20.84
CA THR A 66 12.91 -7.28 -20.09
C THR A 66 13.93 -7.34 -18.95
N ASN A 67 14.92 -6.43 -18.98
CA ASN A 67 15.87 -6.25 -17.90
C ASN A 67 15.33 -5.27 -16.87
N TYR A 68 15.63 -5.50 -15.60
CA TYR A 68 15.31 -4.58 -14.52
C TYR A 68 16.58 -3.92 -13.98
N VAL A 69 16.48 -2.64 -13.65
CA VAL A 69 17.57 -1.85 -13.10
C VAL A 69 17.13 -1.21 -11.80
N ILE A 70 17.98 -1.26 -10.77
CA ILE A 70 17.74 -0.52 -9.53
C ILE A 70 17.91 0.97 -9.77
N ASN A 71 16.81 1.73 -9.70
CA ASN A 71 16.82 3.18 -9.87
C ASN A 71 16.94 3.92 -8.54
N ASN A 72 16.41 3.37 -7.47
CA ASN A 72 16.47 3.97 -6.15
C ASN A 72 16.75 2.94 -5.06
N GLU A 73 17.58 3.35 -4.10
CA GLU A 73 17.76 2.69 -2.81
C GLU A 73 17.06 3.54 -1.76
N VAL A 74 16.17 2.95 -0.98
CA VAL A 74 15.44 3.68 0.07
C VAL A 74 15.93 3.21 1.43
N TYR A 75 16.51 4.14 2.18
CA TYR A 75 17.10 3.88 3.48
C TYR A 75 16.11 4.19 4.60
N TYR A 76 16.26 3.51 5.74
CA TYR A 76 15.54 3.91 6.95
C TYR A 76 15.91 5.34 7.33
N TYR A 77 14.91 6.13 7.74
CA TYR A 77 15.18 7.37 8.44
C TYR A 77 15.97 7.00 9.70
N ARG A 78 17.18 7.57 9.85
CA ARG A 78 18.16 7.24 10.87
C ARG A 78 17.51 6.91 12.21
N ASP A 79 17.55 5.65 12.60
CA ASP A 79 17.54 5.29 13.99
C ASP A 79 18.94 5.61 14.53
N THR A 80 19.01 6.58 15.43
CA THR A 80 20.27 7.10 15.99
C THR A 80 21.05 6.05 16.78
N VAL A 81 20.51 4.85 16.99
CA VAL A 81 21.09 3.78 17.78
C VAL A 81 21.94 2.80 16.96
N THR A 82 21.66 2.58 15.69
CA THR A 82 22.31 1.48 14.94
C THR A 82 23.23 1.89 13.80
N GLN A 83 23.59 3.12 13.59
CA GLN A 83 24.57 3.62 12.59
C GLN A 83 24.81 2.78 11.30
N LYS A 84 23.94 1.82 10.96
CA LYS A 84 24.06 0.96 9.79
C LYS A 84 23.32 1.58 8.60
N ASN A 85 24.08 1.91 7.55
CA ASN A 85 23.59 2.44 6.27
C ASN A 85 23.01 1.31 5.37
N ASN A 86 22.18 0.42 5.92
CA ASN A 86 21.57 -0.63 5.11
C ASN A 86 20.28 -0.10 4.47
N PRO A 87 20.03 -0.34 3.17
CA PRO A 87 18.77 0.03 2.55
C PRO A 87 17.60 -0.77 3.19
N SER A 88 16.41 -0.17 3.23
CA SER A 88 15.19 -0.89 3.62
C SER A 88 14.57 -1.62 2.44
N PHE A 89 14.56 -0.98 1.27
CA PHE A 89 14.08 -1.56 0.02
C PHE A 89 14.68 -0.87 -1.20
N TYR A 90 14.54 -1.52 -2.34
CA TYR A 90 14.95 -1.03 -3.65
C TYR A 90 13.73 -0.76 -4.53
N ILE A 91 13.83 0.21 -5.43
CA ILE A 91 12.91 0.41 -6.52
C ILE A 91 13.64 0.02 -7.80
N ALA A 92 13.17 -1.01 -8.47
CA ALA A 92 13.66 -1.49 -9.74
C ALA A 92 12.64 -1.17 -10.84
N ASN A 93 13.10 -0.62 -11.96
CA ASN A 93 12.27 -0.38 -13.13
C ASN A 93 12.77 -1.21 -14.31
N ALA A 94 11.84 -1.59 -15.17
CA ALA A 94 12.16 -2.20 -16.44
C ALA A 94 12.88 -1.20 -17.36
N ASP A 95 13.91 -1.65 -18.08
CA ASP A 95 14.73 -0.81 -18.98
C ASP A 95 13.91 -0.22 -20.14
N ASN A 96 12.86 -0.91 -20.56
CA ASN A 96 11.93 -0.46 -21.61
C ASN A 96 10.84 0.50 -21.09
N GLY A 97 10.87 0.90 -19.82
CA GLY A 97 9.88 1.79 -19.21
C GLY A 97 8.52 1.17 -18.93
N ASN A 98 8.38 -0.16 -19.06
CA ASN A 98 7.12 -0.87 -18.88
C ASN A 98 7.19 -1.87 -17.73
N GLY A 99 7.15 -1.36 -16.53
CA GLY A 99 7.07 -2.15 -15.32
C GLY A 99 8.02 -1.68 -14.23
N TYR A 100 7.65 -1.99 -12.99
CA TYR A 100 8.51 -1.75 -11.83
C TYR A 100 8.30 -2.82 -10.76
N ALA A 101 9.27 -2.95 -9.88
CA ALA A 101 9.17 -3.73 -8.67
C ALA A 101 9.71 -2.96 -7.46
N ILE A 102 9.12 -3.18 -6.29
CA ILE A 102 9.69 -2.78 -5.00
C ILE A 102 10.18 -4.03 -4.32
N VAL A 103 11.48 -4.07 -4.02
CA VAL A 103 12.15 -5.24 -3.46
C VAL A 103 12.66 -4.94 -2.07
N SER A 104 12.23 -5.70 -1.08
CA SER A 104 12.76 -5.58 0.28
C SER A 104 14.25 -5.91 0.32
N ALA A 105 15.03 -5.11 1.00
CA ALA A 105 16.43 -5.42 1.27
C ALA A 105 16.61 -6.38 2.45
N SER A 106 15.61 -6.53 3.32
CA SER A 106 15.68 -7.47 4.43
C SER A 106 15.57 -8.93 3.96
N PRO A 107 16.48 -9.82 4.37
CA PRO A 107 16.37 -11.24 4.10
C PRO A 107 15.23 -11.91 4.90
N ASN A 108 14.68 -11.23 5.88
CA ASN A 108 13.64 -11.72 6.77
C ASN A 108 12.23 -11.53 6.22
N THR A 109 12.09 -10.75 5.17
CA THR A 109 10.79 -10.46 4.53
C THR A 109 10.69 -11.11 3.16
N THR A 110 9.45 -11.28 2.69
CA THR A 110 9.18 -11.55 1.27
C THR A 110 9.94 -10.56 0.41
N PRO A 111 10.69 -11.04 -0.62
CA PRO A 111 11.47 -10.15 -1.48
C PRO A 111 10.62 -9.10 -2.19
N ILE A 112 9.62 -9.53 -2.93
CA ILE A 112 8.80 -8.63 -3.75
C ILE A 112 7.66 -8.05 -2.93
N ILE A 113 7.73 -6.75 -2.68
CA ILE A 113 6.70 -6.00 -1.96
C ILE A 113 5.63 -5.46 -2.90
N ALA A 114 6.04 -5.02 -4.09
CA ALA A 114 5.13 -4.55 -5.13
C ALA A 114 5.67 -4.88 -6.51
N TYR A 115 4.76 -5.05 -7.47
CA TYR A 115 5.08 -5.33 -8.85
C TYR A 115 4.00 -4.74 -9.77
N SER A 116 4.43 -4.16 -10.89
CA SER A 116 3.56 -3.70 -11.96
C SER A 116 4.16 -4.07 -13.32
N GLU A 117 3.30 -4.48 -14.25
CA GLU A 117 3.68 -4.76 -15.64
C GLU A 117 3.69 -3.49 -16.49
N THR A 118 3.36 -2.34 -15.93
CA THR A 118 3.25 -1.07 -16.66
C THR A 118 3.78 0.09 -15.85
N GLY A 119 4.28 1.11 -16.55
CA GLY A 119 4.78 2.34 -15.95
C GLY A 119 6.12 2.18 -15.26
N ASN A 120 6.56 3.25 -14.63
CA ASN A 120 7.79 3.35 -13.84
C ASN A 120 7.46 3.88 -12.46
N LEU A 121 8.35 3.66 -11.51
CA LEU A 121 8.26 4.21 -10.17
C LEU A 121 9.62 4.79 -9.76
N LEU A 122 9.62 6.05 -9.31
CA LEU A 122 10.81 6.71 -8.80
C LEU A 122 10.53 7.31 -7.42
N LEU A 123 11.56 7.44 -6.60
CA LEU A 123 11.42 8.10 -5.30
C LEU A 123 10.95 9.55 -5.45
N SER A 124 11.38 10.25 -6.51
CA SER A 124 10.97 11.62 -6.84
C SER A 124 9.47 11.76 -7.11
N ASP A 125 8.77 10.69 -7.43
CA ASP A 125 7.31 10.73 -7.67
C ASP A 125 6.51 11.10 -6.41
N THR A 126 7.12 11.00 -5.23
CA THR A 126 6.57 11.51 -3.97
C THR A 126 6.35 13.02 -3.97
N LEU A 127 7.06 13.77 -4.83
CA LEU A 127 6.85 15.21 -5.02
C LEU A 127 5.52 15.50 -5.72
N ARG A 128 5.12 14.64 -6.65
CA ARG A 128 3.87 14.74 -7.40
C ARG A 128 2.69 14.10 -6.66
N TYR A 129 2.93 12.95 -6.06
CA TYR A 129 1.95 12.14 -5.32
C TYR A 129 2.40 12.03 -3.86
N LYS A 130 2.05 13.02 -3.05
CA LYS A 130 2.48 13.11 -1.65
C LYS A 130 2.06 11.89 -0.82
N GLU A 131 0.95 11.26 -1.21
CA GLU A 131 0.41 10.06 -0.59
C GLU A 131 1.31 8.82 -0.82
N LEU A 132 2.16 8.85 -1.86
CA LEU A 132 3.15 7.80 -2.11
C LEU A 132 4.18 7.71 -0.97
N SER A 133 4.50 8.84 -0.32
CA SER A 133 5.34 8.86 0.88
C SER A 133 4.73 8.05 2.02
N PHE A 134 3.38 8.09 2.16
CA PHE A 134 2.68 7.24 3.11
C PHE A 134 2.94 5.76 2.83
N PHE A 135 2.81 5.37 1.56
CA PHE A 135 3.01 3.98 1.16
C PHE A 135 4.46 3.50 1.40
N PHE A 136 5.46 4.31 1.04
CA PHE A 136 6.86 3.98 1.33
C PHE A 136 7.15 3.86 2.83
N ASN A 137 6.58 4.74 3.64
CA ASN A 137 6.67 4.63 5.09
C ASN A 137 6.00 3.35 5.63
N LEU A 138 4.88 2.93 5.03
CA LEU A 138 4.20 1.69 5.39
C LEU A 138 5.09 0.47 5.09
N ILE A 139 5.74 0.43 3.93
CA ILE A 139 6.72 -0.61 3.57
C ILE A 139 7.87 -0.65 4.57
N GLN A 140 8.49 0.50 4.88
CA GLN A 140 9.58 0.56 5.85
C GLN A 140 9.18 0.02 7.22
N LYS A 141 7.97 0.36 7.67
CA LYS A 141 7.44 -0.15 8.93
C LYS A 141 7.20 -1.65 8.90
N TYR A 142 6.64 -2.17 7.81
CA TYR A 142 6.46 -3.61 7.61
C TYR A 142 7.80 -4.34 7.73
N ILE A 143 8.83 -3.89 7.00
CA ILE A 143 10.16 -4.51 7.00
C ILE A 143 10.79 -4.44 8.40
N SER A 144 10.81 -3.23 9.02
CA SER A 144 11.39 -3.03 10.35
C SER A 144 10.76 -3.89 11.44
N ASN A 145 9.42 -4.01 11.40
CA ASN A 145 8.72 -4.85 12.36
C ASN A 145 9.03 -6.33 12.16
N THR A 146 9.07 -6.80 10.90
CA THR A 146 9.42 -8.18 10.58
C THR A 146 10.82 -8.52 11.10
N ASP A 147 11.79 -7.64 10.89
CA ASP A 147 13.16 -7.82 11.38
C ASP A 147 13.20 -7.90 12.91
N LYS A 148 12.50 -6.97 13.58
CA LYS A 148 12.43 -6.94 15.03
C LYS A 148 11.83 -8.21 15.62
N TYR A 149 10.69 -8.65 15.12
CA TYR A 149 10.02 -9.86 15.62
C TYR A 149 10.87 -11.11 15.42
N LYS A 150 11.56 -11.23 14.28
CA LYS A 150 12.41 -12.39 14.03
C LYS A 150 13.60 -12.43 15.00
N THR A 151 14.21 -11.27 15.27
CA THR A 151 15.31 -11.15 16.25
C THR A 151 14.85 -11.49 17.67
N GLU A 152 13.67 -10.97 18.09
CA GLU A 152 13.11 -11.29 19.41
C GLU A 152 12.81 -12.78 19.57
N PHE A 153 12.27 -13.42 18.52
CA PHE A 153 11.96 -14.85 18.55
C PHE A 153 13.22 -15.74 18.60
N GLU A 154 14.29 -15.33 17.92
CA GLU A 154 15.58 -16.01 17.98
C GLU A 154 16.23 -15.88 19.38
N ILE A 155 16.07 -14.72 20.04
CA ILE A 155 16.58 -14.47 21.39
C ILE A 155 15.77 -15.26 22.44
N GLU A 156 14.43 -15.27 22.37
CA GLU A 156 13.58 -16.05 23.28
C GLU A 156 13.83 -17.56 23.15
N GLY A 157 14.11 -18.05 21.95
CA GLY A 157 14.52 -19.44 21.72
C GLY A 157 15.87 -19.80 22.35
N THR A 158 16.69 -18.78 22.71
CA THR A 158 18.01 -18.98 23.35
C THR A 158 18.00 -18.70 24.85
N SER A 159 16.94 -18.06 25.40
CA SER A 159 16.89 -17.61 26.81
C SER A 159 16.11 -18.51 27.78
N SER A 160 15.56 -19.66 27.33
CA SER A 160 15.05 -20.63 28.28
C SER A 160 16.25 -21.27 29.00
N GLU A 161 16.39 -21.00 30.29
CA GLU A 161 17.28 -21.74 31.23
C GLU A 161 16.91 -23.24 31.19
N VAL A 162 17.45 -23.96 30.21
CA VAL A 162 17.40 -25.41 30.17
C VAL A 162 18.70 -25.88 30.87
N PRO A 163 18.62 -26.78 31.87
CA PRO A 163 19.80 -27.33 32.52
C PRO A 163 20.78 -27.88 31.52
N GLN A 164 22.07 -27.65 31.74
CA GLN A 164 23.18 -28.06 30.88
C GLN A 164 23.30 -29.58 30.73
N THR A 165 22.35 -30.22 30.09
CA THR A 165 22.56 -31.52 29.45
C THR A 165 22.82 -31.24 27.97
N ARG A 166 24.06 -31.51 27.54
CA ARG A 166 24.62 -31.28 26.20
C ARG A 166 23.86 -32.10 25.11
N HIS A 167 22.59 -31.86 24.88
CA HIS A 167 21.97 -32.27 23.64
C HIS A 167 21.92 -31.05 22.70
N ARG A 168 22.88 -30.96 21.77
CA ARG A 168 22.80 -30.05 20.62
C ARG A 168 21.42 -30.23 20.00
N LEU A 169 20.59 -29.18 20.07
CA LEU A 169 19.35 -29.15 19.32
C LEU A 169 19.67 -29.45 17.85
N PRO A 170 18.90 -30.32 17.20
CA PRO A 170 19.17 -30.67 15.82
C PRO A 170 19.07 -29.41 14.95
N HIS A 171 20.15 -29.05 14.26
CA HIS A 171 20.14 -27.99 13.28
C HIS A 171 19.34 -28.45 12.07
N TYR A 172 18.32 -27.66 11.69
CA TYR A 172 17.49 -27.90 10.53
C TYR A 172 17.94 -27.00 9.38
N GLU A 173 17.87 -27.51 8.17
CA GLU A 173 18.09 -26.80 6.91
C GLU A 173 16.75 -26.74 6.15
N LYS A 174 16.38 -25.55 5.69
CA LYS A 174 15.17 -25.35 4.87
C LYS A 174 15.58 -25.26 3.40
N ARG A 175 14.95 -26.06 2.56
CA ARG A 175 15.12 -26.07 1.11
C ARG A 175 13.77 -25.71 0.48
N PRO A 176 13.51 -24.43 0.15
CA PRO A 176 12.29 -24.02 -0.51
C PRO A 176 12.30 -24.46 -1.96
N ARG A 177 11.15 -24.93 -2.45
CA ARG A 177 10.90 -25.18 -3.86
C ARG A 177 10.52 -23.89 -4.58
N GLU A 178 10.36 -23.95 -5.90
CA GLU A 178 9.91 -22.82 -6.69
C GLU A 178 8.49 -22.39 -6.32
N TRP A 179 8.23 -21.10 -6.43
CA TRP A 179 6.89 -20.54 -6.29
C TRP A 179 6.02 -20.93 -7.48
N LYS A 180 4.76 -21.22 -7.22
CA LYS A 180 3.74 -21.44 -8.25
C LYS A 180 2.54 -20.58 -7.98
N GLU A 181 2.05 -19.87 -9.00
CA GLU A 181 0.77 -19.21 -8.92
C GLU A 181 -0.34 -20.25 -8.83
N THR A 182 -1.23 -20.08 -7.85
CA THR A 182 -2.33 -21.02 -7.58
C THR A 182 -3.70 -20.42 -7.86
N GLU A 183 -3.83 -19.11 -7.79
CA GLU A 183 -5.08 -18.43 -8.03
C GLU A 183 -4.83 -16.99 -8.51
N ARG A 184 -5.64 -16.51 -9.49
CA ARG A 184 -5.62 -15.12 -9.95
C ARG A 184 -7.02 -14.63 -10.29
N ILE A 185 -7.31 -13.41 -9.86
CA ILE A 185 -8.44 -12.61 -10.34
C ILE A 185 -7.86 -11.35 -10.93
N GLN A 186 -8.02 -11.21 -12.23
CA GLN A 186 -7.58 -10.01 -12.96
C GLN A 186 -8.29 -8.75 -12.43
N PRO A 187 -7.68 -7.58 -12.56
CA PRO A 187 -8.29 -6.32 -12.15
C PRO A 187 -9.70 -6.16 -12.72
N LEU A 188 -10.67 -5.90 -11.84
CA LEU A 188 -12.08 -5.78 -12.20
C LEU A 188 -12.38 -4.42 -12.84
N ILE A 189 -11.63 -3.38 -12.46
CA ILE A 189 -11.84 -1.99 -12.89
C ILE A 189 -10.93 -1.69 -14.07
N SER A 190 -11.52 -1.30 -15.18
CA SER A 190 -10.78 -0.97 -16.42
C SER A 190 -10.32 0.49 -16.49
N VAL A 191 -10.94 1.39 -15.73
CA VAL A 191 -10.62 2.82 -15.78
C VAL A 191 -9.40 3.16 -14.91
N LYS A 192 -8.63 4.15 -15.39
CA LYS A 192 -7.45 4.68 -14.68
C LYS A 192 -7.71 6.15 -14.35
N TRP A 193 -8.79 6.42 -13.62
CA TRP A 193 -9.19 7.79 -13.33
C TRP A 193 -8.34 8.45 -12.25
N GLY A 194 -8.20 9.77 -12.33
CA GLY A 194 -7.41 10.59 -11.42
C GLY A 194 -8.22 11.70 -10.75
N GLN A 195 -7.52 12.71 -10.21
CA GLN A 195 -8.12 13.77 -9.42
C GLN A 195 -8.10 15.16 -10.09
N ARG A 196 -7.33 15.30 -11.17
CA ARG A 196 -7.15 16.56 -11.91
C ARG A 196 -8.02 16.58 -13.17
N SER A 197 -7.83 17.58 -14.05
CA SER A 197 -8.50 17.59 -15.35
C SER A 197 -8.19 16.27 -16.11
N PRO A 198 -9.23 15.67 -16.75
CA PRO A 198 -10.59 16.22 -16.96
C PRO A 198 -11.59 15.95 -15.83
N TYR A 199 -11.24 15.13 -14.84
CA TYR A 199 -12.17 14.64 -13.79
C TYR A 199 -12.71 15.76 -12.91
N ASN A 200 -11.92 16.81 -12.66
CA ASN A 200 -12.31 17.94 -11.82
C ASN A 200 -12.97 19.10 -12.60
N ASN A 201 -13.30 18.93 -13.88
CA ASN A 201 -13.85 20.03 -14.69
C ASN A 201 -15.20 20.56 -14.17
N ALA A 202 -15.97 19.77 -13.41
CA ALA A 202 -17.20 20.21 -12.72
C ALA A 202 -16.97 20.56 -11.23
N ALA A 203 -15.75 20.46 -10.70
CA ALA A 203 -15.45 20.83 -9.31
C ALA A 203 -15.58 22.35 -9.10
N PRO A 204 -15.79 22.81 -7.86
CA PRO A 204 -15.85 24.24 -7.55
C PRO A 204 -14.59 25.00 -7.96
N LEU A 205 -14.76 26.25 -8.32
CA LEU A 205 -13.64 27.20 -8.46
C LEU A 205 -13.33 27.83 -7.09
N ILE A 206 -12.07 27.78 -6.71
CA ILE A 206 -11.53 28.39 -5.50
C ILE A 206 -10.41 29.32 -5.95
N GLN A 207 -10.54 30.62 -5.73
CA GLN A 207 -9.58 31.63 -6.19
C GLN A 207 -9.24 31.51 -7.69
N GLY A 208 -10.26 31.23 -8.52
CA GLY A 208 -10.11 31.07 -9.96
C GLY A 208 -9.53 29.74 -10.44
N GLN A 209 -9.16 28.83 -9.54
CA GLN A 209 -8.62 27.49 -9.87
C GLN A 209 -9.65 26.40 -9.55
N ARG A 210 -9.66 25.32 -10.36
CA ARG A 210 -10.49 24.15 -10.10
C ARG A 210 -9.94 23.37 -8.90
N ALA A 211 -10.82 23.10 -7.91
CA ALA A 211 -10.51 22.18 -6.84
C ALA A 211 -10.20 20.76 -7.39
N LEU A 212 -9.40 19.98 -6.68
CA LEU A 212 -9.22 18.56 -6.98
C LEU A 212 -10.50 17.79 -6.65
N THR A 213 -10.72 16.62 -7.31
CA THR A 213 -11.88 15.77 -6.98
C THR A 213 -11.73 15.09 -5.63
N GLY A 214 -10.50 14.88 -5.16
CA GLY A 214 -10.18 14.15 -3.95
C GLY A 214 -10.23 12.62 -4.11
N CYS A 215 -9.37 11.92 -3.37
CA CYS A 215 -9.21 10.47 -3.47
C CYS A 215 -10.49 9.70 -3.13
N VAL A 216 -11.32 10.20 -2.20
CA VAL A 216 -12.60 9.57 -1.83
C VAL A 216 -13.55 9.52 -3.03
N ALA A 217 -13.71 10.64 -3.75
CA ALA A 217 -14.58 10.68 -4.93
C ALA A 217 -14.00 9.82 -6.06
N THR A 218 -12.68 9.81 -6.25
CA THR A 218 -12.02 9.02 -7.28
C THR A 218 -12.20 7.53 -7.04
N ALA A 219 -11.92 7.03 -5.85
CA ALA A 219 -12.09 5.62 -5.51
C ALA A 219 -13.58 5.18 -5.64
N THR A 220 -14.51 6.03 -5.17
CA THR A 220 -15.95 5.75 -5.27
C THR A 220 -16.41 5.68 -6.75
N ALA A 221 -15.97 6.65 -7.58
CA ALA A 221 -16.30 6.68 -9.00
C ALA A 221 -15.74 5.46 -9.75
N GLN A 222 -14.51 5.02 -9.43
CA GLN A 222 -13.89 3.84 -10.01
C GLN A 222 -14.70 2.57 -9.69
N VAL A 223 -15.16 2.38 -8.46
CA VAL A 223 -16.05 1.26 -8.11
C VAL A 223 -17.37 1.35 -8.86
N MET A 224 -17.96 2.54 -8.98
CA MET A 224 -19.19 2.75 -9.75
C MET A 224 -19.00 2.43 -11.25
N SER A 225 -17.81 2.72 -11.81
CA SER A 225 -17.50 2.41 -13.21
C SER A 225 -17.47 0.91 -13.51
N TYR A 226 -17.09 0.09 -12.54
CA TYR A 226 -17.14 -1.37 -12.67
C TYR A 226 -18.58 -1.88 -12.71
N HIS A 227 -19.41 -1.40 -11.81
CA HIS A 227 -20.82 -1.81 -11.73
C HIS A 227 -21.72 -1.17 -12.80
N GLU A 228 -21.23 -0.12 -13.48
CA GLU A 228 -21.99 0.69 -14.44
C GLU A 228 -23.31 1.21 -13.86
N LYS A 229 -23.27 1.66 -12.62
CA LYS A 229 -24.42 2.20 -11.85
C LYS A 229 -23.99 3.46 -11.08
N PRO A 230 -24.97 4.39 -10.88
CA PRO A 230 -26.33 4.42 -11.44
C PRO A 230 -26.34 4.76 -12.92
N SER A 231 -27.50 4.68 -13.58
CA SER A 231 -27.69 5.16 -14.96
C SER A 231 -27.75 6.70 -15.05
N GLY A 232 -27.88 7.38 -13.92
CA GLY A 232 -27.88 8.84 -13.80
C GLY A 232 -28.13 9.29 -12.38
N TYR A 233 -27.81 10.54 -12.10
CA TYR A 233 -28.03 11.19 -10.80
C TYR A 233 -28.08 12.71 -10.97
N ASN A 234 -28.96 13.37 -10.22
CA ASN A 234 -29.10 14.84 -10.19
C ASN A 234 -29.18 15.48 -11.60
N GLY A 235 -30.06 14.92 -12.46
CA GLY A 235 -30.28 15.42 -13.83
C GLY A 235 -29.18 15.04 -14.84
N VAL A 236 -28.14 14.32 -14.45
CA VAL A 236 -27.07 13.85 -15.34
C VAL A 236 -27.24 12.38 -15.66
N THR A 237 -27.28 12.04 -16.94
CA THR A 237 -27.28 10.66 -17.42
C THR A 237 -25.85 10.14 -17.54
N TYR A 238 -25.57 8.95 -17.03
CA TYR A 238 -24.28 8.29 -17.10
C TYR A 238 -24.26 7.20 -18.14
N ASN A 239 -23.73 7.51 -19.33
CA ASN A 239 -23.43 6.52 -20.35
C ASN A 239 -22.06 5.88 -20.03
N TRP A 240 -22.08 4.81 -19.26
CA TRP A 240 -20.87 4.15 -18.75
C TRP A 240 -19.94 3.65 -19.85
N ALA A 241 -20.49 3.16 -20.98
CA ALA A 241 -19.69 2.69 -22.11
C ALA A 241 -18.87 3.84 -22.74
N GLU A 242 -19.47 5.00 -22.85
CA GLU A 242 -18.81 6.22 -23.35
C GLU A 242 -17.85 6.78 -22.30
N MET A 243 -18.28 6.93 -21.04
CA MET A 243 -17.47 7.49 -19.95
C MET A 243 -16.18 6.70 -19.70
N LYS A 244 -16.21 5.37 -19.85
CA LYS A 244 -15.01 4.53 -19.71
C LYS A 244 -14.02 4.70 -20.87
N LYS A 245 -14.49 5.01 -22.06
CA LYS A 245 -13.66 5.22 -23.25
C LYS A 245 -13.14 6.65 -23.34
N ASN A 246 -13.97 7.62 -22.94
CA ASN A 246 -13.69 9.04 -23.03
C ASN A 246 -13.77 9.72 -21.66
N PRO A 247 -12.66 9.83 -20.94
CA PRO A 247 -12.63 10.50 -19.64
C PRO A 247 -12.93 12.01 -19.72
N ASN A 248 -12.86 12.61 -20.93
CA ASN A 248 -13.22 14.02 -21.16
C ASN A 248 -14.75 14.23 -21.27
N SER A 249 -15.54 13.17 -21.25
CA SER A 249 -17.01 13.29 -21.23
C SER A 249 -17.45 14.15 -20.03
N PRO A 250 -18.30 15.18 -20.25
CA PRO A 250 -18.83 16.00 -19.15
C PRO A 250 -19.50 15.17 -18.05
N ALA A 251 -20.11 14.04 -18.42
CA ALA A 251 -20.75 13.13 -17.48
C ALA A 251 -19.78 12.57 -16.45
N VAL A 252 -18.50 12.34 -16.84
CA VAL A 252 -17.44 11.90 -15.90
C VAL A 252 -17.20 12.98 -14.85
N ALA A 253 -16.94 14.23 -15.24
CA ALA A 253 -16.70 15.33 -14.31
C ALA A 253 -17.91 15.57 -13.38
N HIS A 254 -19.15 15.45 -13.92
CA HIS A 254 -20.35 15.56 -13.12
C HIS A 254 -20.56 14.39 -12.15
N LEU A 255 -20.16 13.18 -12.52
CA LEU A 255 -20.13 12.04 -11.59
C LEU A 255 -19.25 12.35 -10.38
N PHE A 256 -18.02 12.83 -10.62
CA PHE A 256 -17.10 13.19 -9.53
C PHE A 256 -17.64 14.34 -8.67
N ARG A 257 -18.28 15.33 -9.28
CA ARG A 257 -18.94 16.42 -8.56
C ARG A 257 -20.07 15.90 -7.68
N ASN A 258 -20.97 15.10 -8.22
CA ASN A 258 -22.10 14.55 -7.48
C ASN A 258 -21.64 13.66 -6.32
N ILE A 259 -20.60 12.82 -6.52
CA ILE A 259 -20.00 12.03 -5.44
C ILE A 259 -19.41 12.99 -4.38
N GLY A 260 -18.65 13.99 -4.81
CA GLY A 260 -18.03 14.96 -3.89
C GLY A 260 -19.07 15.66 -3.00
N ASP A 261 -20.19 16.08 -3.56
CA ASP A 261 -21.30 16.69 -2.81
C ASP A 261 -21.93 15.71 -1.83
N LEU A 262 -22.13 14.44 -2.24
CA LEU A 262 -22.69 13.38 -1.39
C LEU A 262 -21.78 13.00 -0.23
N VAL A 263 -20.47 12.92 -0.45
CA VAL A 263 -19.50 12.60 0.62
C VAL A 263 -19.17 13.83 1.47
N LYS A 264 -19.75 15.00 1.20
CA LYS A 264 -19.48 16.29 1.86
C LYS A 264 -17.99 16.65 1.76
N MET A 265 -17.52 16.74 0.52
CA MET A 265 -16.15 17.05 0.19
C MET A 265 -15.74 18.42 0.71
N ASP A 266 -14.66 18.48 1.44
CA ASP A 266 -13.92 19.71 1.73
C ASP A 266 -13.01 19.98 0.52
N TRP A 267 -13.48 20.89 -0.33
CA TRP A 267 -12.87 21.17 -1.62
C TRP A 267 -11.64 22.08 -1.48
N GLY A 268 -10.53 21.72 -2.14
CA GLY A 268 -9.30 22.49 -2.15
C GLY A 268 -8.53 22.37 -3.47
N ILE A 269 -7.69 23.35 -3.77
CA ILE A 269 -6.87 23.39 -4.99
C ILE A 269 -5.66 22.46 -4.91
N ASP A 270 -5.09 22.29 -3.73
CA ASP A 270 -3.93 21.42 -3.49
C ASP A 270 -4.35 20.02 -3.05
N ALA A 271 -5.43 19.91 -2.30
CA ALA A 271 -6.00 18.66 -1.84
C ALA A 271 -7.48 18.84 -1.49
N SER A 272 -8.33 17.88 -1.86
CA SER A 272 -9.71 17.78 -1.42
C SER A 272 -9.90 16.52 -0.57
N GLY A 273 -10.65 16.63 0.52
CA GLY A 273 -10.83 15.55 1.47
C GLY A 273 -12.27 15.33 1.89
N ALA A 274 -12.64 14.09 2.20
CA ALA A 274 -13.94 13.76 2.78
C ALA A 274 -13.80 12.72 3.87
N LYS A 275 -14.75 12.70 4.80
CA LYS A 275 -14.79 11.68 5.85
C LYS A 275 -15.20 10.35 5.24
N ARG A 276 -14.35 9.33 5.36
CA ARG A 276 -14.60 7.98 4.84
C ARG A 276 -15.93 7.36 5.31
N LYS A 277 -16.42 7.72 6.49
CA LYS A 277 -17.73 7.29 7.00
C LYS A 277 -18.91 7.75 6.15
N ASN A 278 -18.72 8.73 5.25
CA ASN A 278 -19.76 9.20 4.34
C ASN A 278 -19.85 8.35 3.05
N ILE A 279 -18.87 7.49 2.78
CA ILE A 279 -18.84 6.64 1.57
C ILE A 279 -20.04 5.69 1.51
N PRO A 280 -20.41 4.95 2.57
CA PRO A 280 -21.57 4.05 2.54
C PRO A 280 -22.89 4.76 2.20
N GLU A 281 -23.11 5.95 2.75
CA GLU A 281 -24.30 6.75 2.45
C GLU A 281 -24.32 7.26 1.01
N CYS A 282 -23.14 7.61 0.46
CA CYS A 282 -23.01 8.00 -0.94
C CYS A 282 -23.42 6.85 -1.87
N PHE A 283 -22.96 5.62 -1.64
CA PHE A 283 -23.36 4.46 -2.41
C PHE A 283 -24.88 4.21 -2.32
N GLU A 284 -25.46 4.29 -1.12
CA GLU A 284 -26.88 4.13 -0.90
C GLU A 284 -27.70 5.14 -1.72
N LYS A 285 -27.33 6.43 -1.66
CA LYS A 285 -28.00 7.50 -2.44
C LYS A 285 -27.82 7.33 -3.96
N MET A 286 -26.77 6.67 -4.39
CA MET A 286 -26.52 6.30 -5.78
C MET A 286 -27.20 4.95 -6.19
N GLY A 287 -28.08 4.41 -5.35
CA GLY A 287 -28.88 3.23 -5.67
C GLY A 287 -28.17 1.89 -5.48
N TYR A 288 -27.08 1.86 -4.72
CA TYR A 288 -26.43 0.63 -4.29
C TYR A 288 -27.07 0.08 -3.02
N ARG A 289 -26.86 -1.21 -2.75
CA ARG A 289 -27.03 -1.71 -1.39
C ARG A 289 -26.03 -0.97 -0.51
N LYS A 290 -26.49 -0.42 0.60
CA LYS A 290 -25.63 0.31 1.54
C LYS A 290 -24.50 -0.60 2.01
N PRO A 291 -23.23 -0.28 1.71
CA PRO A 291 -22.10 -1.03 2.24
C PRO A 291 -22.01 -0.89 3.76
N GLY A 292 -21.25 -1.78 4.40
CA GLY A 292 -20.89 -1.63 5.81
C GLY A 292 -20.07 -0.35 6.06
N ASN A 293 -20.00 0.08 7.31
CA ASN A 293 -19.09 1.15 7.72
C ASN A 293 -17.64 0.72 7.50
N PRO A 294 -16.70 1.68 7.35
CA PRO A 294 -15.28 1.36 7.34
C PRO A 294 -14.90 0.50 8.55
N GLN A 295 -14.23 -0.61 8.30
CA GLN A 295 -13.76 -1.57 9.30
C GLN A 295 -12.25 -1.75 9.20
N ALA A 296 -11.62 -2.29 10.25
CA ALA A 296 -10.19 -2.57 10.24
C ALA A 296 -9.81 -3.46 9.05
N TYR A 297 -8.62 -3.25 8.51
CA TYR A 297 -8.12 -4.05 7.39
C TYR A 297 -8.09 -5.53 7.76
N SER A 298 -8.63 -6.33 6.87
CA SER A 298 -8.59 -7.78 6.90
C SER A 298 -8.27 -8.28 5.49
N GLN A 299 -7.11 -8.88 5.33
CA GLN A 299 -6.71 -9.48 4.05
C GLN A 299 -7.75 -10.50 3.57
N TRP A 300 -8.32 -11.27 4.49
CA TRP A 300 -9.35 -12.26 4.17
C TRP A 300 -10.60 -11.61 3.58
N ASP A 301 -11.09 -10.53 4.20
CA ASP A 301 -12.29 -9.83 3.71
C ASP A 301 -12.05 -9.18 2.35
N VAL A 302 -10.85 -8.60 2.12
CA VAL A 302 -10.49 -8.04 0.81
C VAL A 302 -10.51 -9.13 -0.26
N ILE A 303 -9.81 -10.24 -0.04
CA ILE A 303 -9.72 -11.34 -1.01
C ILE A 303 -11.10 -11.94 -1.25
N THR A 304 -11.90 -12.20 -0.20
CA THR A 304 -13.22 -12.79 -0.33
C THR A 304 -14.18 -11.85 -1.08
N SER A 305 -14.09 -10.53 -0.83
CA SER A 305 -14.85 -9.53 -1.57
C SER A 305 -14.51 -9.54 -3.07
N ILE A 306 -13.20 -9.56 -3.41
CA ILE A 306 -12.74 -9.60 -4.81
C ILE A 306 -13.17 -10.91 -5.48
N LYS A 307 -13.10 -12.06 -4.78
CA LYS A 307 -13.62 -13.35 -5.26
C LYS A 307 -15.13 -13.28 -5.55
N ALA A 308 -15.88 -12.52 -4.74
CA ALA A 308 -17.29 -12.25 -4.97
C ALA A 308 -17.54 -11.18 -6.08
N LYS A 309 -16.50 -10.77 -6.83
CA LYS A 309 -16.57 -9.72 -7.87
C LYS A 309 -17.01 -8.36 -7.30
N CYS A 310 -16.62 -8.07 -6.08
CA CYS A 310 -16.87 -6.79 -5.42
C CYS A 310 -15.53 -6.09 -5.15
N PRO A 311 -15.19 -5.02 -5.87
CA PRO A 311 -14.04 -4.19 -5.55
C PRO A 311 -14.12 -3.64 -4.13
N VAL A 312 -12.97 -3.43 -3.50
CA VAL A 312 -12.88 -2.98 -2.11
C VAL A 312 -12.26 -1.59 -2.06
N ILE A 313 -12.90 -0.66 -1.36
CA ILE A 313 -12.28 0.63 -1.05
C ILE A 313 -11.40 0.44 0.18
N ILE A 314 -10.14 0.87 0.07
CA ILE A 314 -9.16 0.87 1.16
C ILE A 314 -8.84 2.31 1.53
N CYS A 315 -8.79 2.58 2.84
CA CYS A 315 -8.52 3.89 3.40
C CYS A 315 -7.31 3.79 4.33
N GLY A 316 -6.27 4.58 4.10
CA GLY A 316 -5.09 4.65 4.94
C GLY A 316 -4.83 6.06 5.46
N ASN A 317 -4.31 6.19 6.67
CA ASN A 317 -3.90 7.48 7.24
C ASN A 317 -2.43 7.41 7.67
N SER A 318 -1.65 8.44 7.32
CA SER A 318 -0.20 8.44 7.47
C SER A 318 0.33 8.85 8.83
N VAL A 319 -0.39 9.65 9.62
CA VAL A 319 0.15 10.22 10.86
C VAL A 319 -0.89 10.23 11.97
N LYS A 320 -0.51 9.61 13.08
CA LYS A 320 -1.22 9.72 14.35
C LYS A 320 -0.50 10.79 15.19
N LYS A 321 -1.02 12.00 15.23
CA LYS A 321 -0.62 12.99 16.23
C LYS A 321 -1.55 12.85 17.44
N SER A 322 -0.99 12.79 18.64
CA SER A 322 -1.75 12.86 19.90
C SER A 322 -1.50 14.22 20.54
N ILE A 323 -2.56 14.99 20.73
CA ILE A 323 -2.54 16.21 21.53
C ILE A 323 -3.56 15.97 22.64
N ILE A 324 -3.11 15.98 23.90
CA ILE A 324 -3.97 15.80 25.10
C ILE A 324 -4.87 14.54 24.99
N GLY A 325 -4.27 13.38 24.61
CA GLY A 325 -5.00 12.12 24.51
C GLY A 325 -5.94 11.96 23.30
N ILE A 326 -6.16 13.00 22.49
CA ILE A 326 -6.99 12.95 21.28
C ILE A 326 -6.10 12.62 20.09
N LYS A 327 -6.47 11.55 19.36
CA LYS A 327 -5.72 11.07 18.18
C LYS A 327 -6.19 11.83 16.95
N TYR A 328 -5.28 12.57 16.30
CA TYR A 328 -5.53 13.20 15.01
C TYR A 328 -4.81 12.47 13.89
N TYR A 329 -5.50 12.25 12.79
CA TYR A 329 -4.94 11.65 11.56
C TYR A 329 -4.80 12.75 10.51
N LYS A 330 -3.60 12.89 9.94
CA LYS A 330 -3.32 13.77 8.79
C LYS A 330 -2.84 12.93 7.61
N ASN A 331 -3.02 13.46 6.40
CA ASN A 331 -2.54 12.88 5.14
C ASN A 331 -3.06 11.45 4.90
N GLY A 332 -4.38 11.30 4.82
CA GLY A 332 -5.02 10.05 4.44
C GLY A 332 -5.09 9.90 2.92
N HIS A 333 -5.10 8.66 2.43
CA HIS A 333 -5.42 8.34 1.06
C HIS A 333 -6.51 7.27 1.01
N VAL A 334 -7.31 7.29 -0.08
CA VAL A 334 -8.36 6.32 -0.36
C VAL A 334 -8.14 5.78 -1.76
N TRP A 335 -8.05 4.46 -1.89
CA TRP A 335 -7.80 3.77 -3.15
C TRP A 335 -8.66 2.52 -3.27
N VAL A 336 -8.57 1.81 -4.38
CA VAL A 336 -9.35 0.61 -4.62
C VAL A 336 -8.44 -0.60 -4.74
N SER A 337 -8.85 -1.73 -4.16
CA SER A 337 -8.35 -3.06 -4.49
C SER A 337 -9.40 -3.79 -5.33
N ASP A 338 -9.00 -4.27 -6.50
CA ASP A 338 -9.93 -4.79 -7.50
C ASP A 338 -9.45 -6.07 -8.20
N GLY A 339 -8.32 -6.60 -7.77
CA GLY A 339 -7.77 -7.84 -8.26
C GLY A 339 -6.86 -8.49 -7.23
N TYR A 340 -6.49 -9.72 -7.48
CA TYR A 340 -5.64 -10.43 -6.55
C TYR A 340 -4.98 -11.62 -7.23
N PHE A 341 -3.79 -12.05 -6.76
CA PHE A 341 -3.25 -13.37 -7.02
C PHE A 341 -2.58 -13.97 -5.79
N GLN A 342 -2.56 -15.30 -5.76
CA GLN A 342 -1.88 -16.09 -4.75
C GLN A 342 -0.80 -16.95 -5.41
N ARG A 343 0.33 -17.06 -4.76
CA ARG A 343 1.35 -18.04 -5.07
C ARG A 343 1.72 -18.85 -3.85
N GLU A 344 2.12 -20.09 -4.08
CA GLU A 344 2.50 -21.05 -3.04
C GLU A 344 3.80 -21.73 -3.39
N ARG A 345 4.56 -22.11 -2.37
CA ARG A 345 5.68 -23.01 -2.50
C ARG A 345 5.73 -23.99 -1.36
N GLN A 346 6.27 -25.16 -1.63
CA GLN A 346 6.60 -26.14 -0.60
C GLN A 346 8.01 -25.87 -0.07
N VAL A 347 8.19 -25.97 1.24
CA VAL A 347 9.49 -25.88 1.89
C VAL A 347 9.75 -27.20 2.58
N ASP A 348 10.79 -27.89 2.11
CA ASP A 348 11.25 -29.14 2.71
C ASP A 348 12.28 -28.85 3.80
N VAL A 349 12.10 -29.45 4.96
CA VAL A 349 12.97 -29.28 6.11
C VAL A 349 13.77 -30.55 6.35
N TYR A 350 15.08 -30.41 6.41
CA TYR A 350 16.02 -31.49 6.60
C TYR A 350 16.75 -31.35 7.94
N ARG A 351 17.13 -32.45 8.58
CA ARG A 351 18.15 -32.38 9.64
C ARG A 351 19.51 -32.14 8.99
N LYS A 352 20.32 -31.24 9.54
CA LYS A 352 21.65 -30.95 8.98
C LYS A 352 22.47 -32.22 8.84
N GLY A 353 22.97 -32.46 7.62
CA GLY A 353 23.73 -33.66 7.28
C GLY A 353 22.86 -34.88 6.90
N SER A 354 21.58 -34.70 6.64
CA SER A 354 20.66 -35.73 6.16
C SER A 354 19.98 -35.28 4.86
N ASP A 355 19.90 -36.15 3.87
CA ASP A 355 19.13 -35.90 2.65
C ASP A 355 17.68 -36.40 2.74
N LYS A 356 17.28 -36.92 3.91
CA LYS A 356 15.90 -37.32 4.15
C LYS A 356 15.10 -36.17 4.64
N VAL A 357 13.96 -35.85 3.97
CA VAL A 357 13.01 -34.84 4.41
C VAL A 357 12.48 -35.22 5.79
N HIS A 358 12.61 -34.31 6.75
CA HIS A 358 12.08 -34.46 8.09
C HIS A 358 10.59 -34.13 8.12
N HIS A 359 10.22 -32.98 7.56
CA HIS A 359 8.84 -32.56 7.30
C HIS A 359 8.82 -31.49 6.21
N SER A 360 7.63 -31.21 5.70
CA SER A 360 7.42 -30.13 4.71
C SER A 360 6.24 -29.27 5.14
N TYR A 361 6.28 -27.98 4.74
CA TYR A 361 5.15 -27.06 4.91
C TYR A 361 4.98 -26.18 3.68
N THR A 362 3.79 -25.59 3.53
CA THR A 362 3.49 -24.70 2.41
C THR A 362 3.58 -23.25 2.85
N GLU A 363 4.35 -22.46 2.13
CA GLU A 363 4.36 -20.99 2.22
C GLU A 363 3.40 -20.42 1.17
N LYS A 364 2.69 -19.36 1.55
CA LYS A 364 1.72 -18.66 0.70
C LYS A 364 2.00 -17.18 0.71
N GLU A 365 1.87 -16.56 -0.45
CA GLU A 365 1.92 -15.11 -0.62
C GLU A 365 0.69 -14.64 -1.39
N ASN A 366 0.09 -13.56 -0.91
CA ASN A 366 -1.08 -12.94 -1.52
C ASN A 366 -0.74 -11.52 -1.95
N TYR A 367 -1.07 -11.19 -3.17
CA TYR A 367 -0.89 -9.87 -3.76
C TYR A 367 -2.23 -9.30 -4.18
N LEU A 368 -2.50 -8.07 -3.79
CA LEU A 368 -3.69 -7.32 -4.15
C LEU A 368 -3.36 -6.38 -5.31
N HIS A 369 -4.16 -6.39 -6.37
CA HIS A 369 -4.09 -5.33 -7.36
C HIS A 369 -4.72 -4.06 -6.78
N LEU A 370 -3.98 -2.95 -6.87
CA LEU A 370 -4.40 -1.64 -6.37
C LEU A 370 -4.52 -0.64 -7.51
N ASN A 371 -5.61 0.12 -7.50
CA ASN A 371 -5.82 1.30 -8.33
C ASN A 371 -5.82 2.52 -7.42
N TRP A 372 -4.74 3.30 -7.48
CA TRP A 372 -4.48 4.43 -6.57
C TRP A 372 -5.30 5.69 -6.87
N GLY A 373 -5.94 5.77 -8.04
CA GLY A 373 -6.65 6.98 -8.47
C GLY A 373 -5.71 8.11 -8.90
N TRP A 374 -4.56 7.76 -9.50
CA TRP A 374 -3.53 8.68 -10.00
C TRP A 374 -3.30 8.50 -11.50
N ASP A 375 -4.39 8.51 -12.30
CA ASP A 375 -4.32 8.33 -13.75
C ASP A 375 -3.64 7.00 -14.18
N GLY A 376 -3.73 5.99 -13.33
CA GLY A 376 -3.08 4.69 -13.51
C GLY A 376 -1.64 4.63 -13.04
N PHE A 377 -1.06 5.76 -12.59
CA PHE A 377 0.27 5.77 -12.03
C PHE A 377 0.34 4.88 -10.77
N SER A 378 1.39 4.09 -10.67
CA SER A 378 1.64 3.12 -9.60
C SER A 378 0.57 2.02 -9.43
N ASN A 379 -0.39 1.87 -10.36
CA ASN A 379 -1.28 0.72 -10.31
C ASN A 379 -0.47 -0.56 -10.49
N GLY A 380 -0.80 -1.61 -9.74
CA GLY A 380 -0.06 -2.86 -9.76
C GLY A 380 -0.45 -3.78 -8.62
N TYR A 381 0.34 -4.83 -8.42
CA TYR A 381 0.14 -5.83 -7.38
C TYR A 381 1.04 -5.55 -6.18
N TYR A 382 0.46 -5.60 -5.00
CA TYR A 382 1.09 -5.25 -3.73
C TYR A 382 0.90 -6.36 -2.72
N LEU A 383 1.95 -6.71 -1.99
CA LEU A 383 1.89 -7.74 -0.95
C LEU A 383 0.82 -7.38 0.08
N ALA A 384 -0.19 -8.24 0.23
CA ALA A 384 -1.36 -7.95 1.06
C ALA A 384 -1.01 -7.73 2.53
N GLY A 385 0.03 -8.40 3.03
CA GLY A 385 0.47 -8.33 4.43
C GLY A 385 0.96 -6.95 4.88
N ILE A 386 1.39 -6.07 3.97
CA ILE A 386 1.88 -4.72 4.32
C ILE A 386 0.80 -3.83 4.91
N PHE A 387 -0.47 -4.12 4.64
CA PHE A 387 -1.62 -3.33 5.10
C PHE A 387 -2.12 -3.74 6.49
N ASN A 388 -1.59 -4.80 7.09
CA ASN A 388 -1.92 -5.24 8.44
C ASN A 388 -1.38 -4.25 9.49
N GLY A 389 -2.09 -3.16 9.70
CA GLY A 389 -1.67 -2.08 10.61
C GLY A 389 -1.81 -2.41 12.10
N GLY A 390 -2.52 -3.47 12.50
CA GLY A 390 -2.84 -3.80 13.90
C GLY A 390 -2.08 -4.99 14.48
N ASP A 391 -1.82 -5.99 13.65
CA ASP A 391 -1.38 -7.31 14.12
C ASP A 391 0.07 -7.67 13.72
N GLY A 392 0.78 -6.78 13.04
CA GLY A 392 2.09 -7.10 12.49
C GLY A 392 2.03 -8.08 11.32
N PRO A 393 3.18 -8.49 10.77
CA PRO A 393 3.22 -9.49 9.73
C PRO A 393 2.67 -10.82 10.26
N SER A 394 1.67 -11.39 9.57
CA SER A 394 1.18 -12.74 9.90
C SER A 394 2.22 -13.76 9.45
N PHE A 395 2.86 -14.40 10.41
CA PHE A 395 3.72 -15.56 10.15
C PHE A 395 2.86 -16.84 10.13
N PRO A 396 3.08 -17.76 9.19
CA PRO A 396 2.30 -19.01 9.08
C PRO A 396 2.36 -19.90 10.32
N SER A 397 3.30 -19.66 11.24
CA SER A 397 3.59 -20.52 12.39
C SER A 397 3.40 -19.90 13.76
N SER A 398 2.96 -18.64 13.89
CA SER A 398 2.82 -18.02 15.21
C SER A 398 1.37 -17.75 15.60
N ARG A 399 0.94 -18.33 16.74
CA ARG A 399 -0.26 -17.95 17.48
C ARG A 399 -0.15 -16.57 18.15
N ALA A 400 0.96 -15.88 18.00
CA ALA A 400 1.21 -14.56 18.56
C ALA A 400 1.04 -13.51 17.46
N ALA A 401 -0.18 -13.06 17.25
CA ALA A 401 -0.42 -11.74 16.68
C ALA A 401 0.17 -10.72 17.65
N GLY A 402 1.35 -10.20 17.34
CA GLY A 402 1.99 -9.17 18.16
C GLY A 402 1.13 -7.91 18.14
N LYS A 403 0.57 -7.52 19.27
CA LYS A 403 -0.09 -6.22 19.46
C LYS A 403 0.94 -5.10 19.32
N GLY A 404 1.39 -4.85 18.11
CA GLY A 404 2.28 -3.73 17.79
C GLY A 404 1.49 -2.41 17.76
N ASN A 405 2.04 -1.38 18.40
CA ASN A 405 1.54 -0.01 18.27
C ASN A 405 1.86 0.52 16.87
N PHE A 406 1.05 0.15 15.86
CA PHE A 406 1.21 0.66 14.50
C PHE A 406 0.66 2.10 14.44
N PRO A 407 1.43 3.06 13.91
CA PRO A 407 0.99 4.45 13.78
C PRO A 407 0.01 4.66 12.61
N TYR A 408 -0.26 3.63 11.83
CA TYR A 408 -1.11 3.70 10.64
C TYR A 408 -2.41 2.96 10.88
N ASN A 409 -3.52 3.60 10.50
CA ASN A 409 -4.84 2.99 10.52
C ASN A 409 -5.26 2.72 9.08
N VAL A 410 -5.31 1.44 8.71
CA VAL A 410 -5.84 1.00 7.43
C VAL A 410 -7.22 0.40 7.67
N GLU A 411 -8.22 0.91 6.98
CA GLU A 411 -9.60 0.44 7.02
C GLU A 411 -10.08 0.07 5.63
N ILE A 412 -11.07 -0.80 5.56
CA ILE A 412 -11.67 -1.27 4.32
C ILE A 412 -13.18 -1.08 4.32
N ILE A 413 -13.74 -0.93 3.12
CA ILE A 413 -15.18 -1.04 2.85
C ILE A 413 -15.32 -2.15 1.81
N PRO A 414 -15.54 -3.40 2.26
CA PRO A 414 -15.67 -4.56 1.38
C PRO A 414 -17.13 -4.72 0.91
N TYR A 415 -17.36 -5.67 -0.01
CA TYR A 415 -18.67 -6.12 -0.49
C TYR A 415 -19.57 -5.01 -1.04
N ILE A 416 -18.97 -4.00 -1.68
CA ILE A 416 -19.71 -2.95 -2.37
C ILE A 416 -20.40 -3.58 -3.58
N ASN A 417 -21.74 -3.60 -3.57
CA ASN A 417 -22.52 -4.27 -4.60
C ASN A 417 -23.81 -3.53 -4.91
N ILE A 418 -24.35 -3.78 -6.11
CA ILE A 418 -25.63 -3.25 -6.55
C ILE A 418 -26.78 -4.04 -5.92
N ILE A 419 -27.95 -3.40 -5.81
CA ILE A 419 -29.21 -4.10 -5.51
C ILE A 419 -29.54 -4.93 -6.75
N LYS A 420 -29.52 -6.27 -6.62
CA LYS A 420 -30.11 -7.14 -7.63
C LYS A 420 -31.63 -6.94 -7.59
N LYS A 421 -32.19 -6.46 -8.69
CA LYS A 421 -33.64 -6.43 -8.89
C LYS A 421 -34.16 -7.83 -9.11
#